data_a1e42820bf66c3c8785640094548d561
#
_entry.id   a1e42820bf66c3c8785640094548d561
#
_cell.length_a   1.000
_cell.length_b   1.000
_cell.length_c   1.000
_cell.angle_alpha   90.00
_cell.angle_beta   90.00
_cell.angle_gamma   90.00
#
_symmetry.space_group_name_H-M   'P 1'
#
loop_
_entity.id
_entity.type
_entity.pdbx_description
1 polymer ?
#
loop_
_entity_poly.entity_id
_entity_poly.type
_entity_poly.pdbx_seq_one_letter_code
_entity_poly.pdbx_strand_id
1 'polypeptide(L)'
;MGPYSAPGHAPCGLNPSRCPGLAGENAAVVTSPALSAAETGAAEALLARVWGPGTSVRAAEPIWDRTHVVRLHLAAGRSVVMKKRSDGDGFGAEVAALEYLNGMPEPVAPRLLGADADAGIVLIEDLGPGPSLADSLLTGDRSRVRADLVSYAEALGAMHAWSMGQPRHPRLGTPPWPDAVAEGKGAFLGAAVSLGLATVAAGTEIDQLSLLLNETRYHGLVHGDPCPDNVRFVDGRCRIFDFEHSGWGAVTLDASYLLAPFPSCWCFGRLPASVAAPAMSAYRGRLEAAGIDLGPSWDVAMTAALGAWIVAWGDAIAKVLTEDAEWGTTTMRPRLLTWLRSFTSAAGRSGVFPGLRVLAGGLRERLSARWPEAVIADYPALARPGSAQVQVPDFWPPEV
;
A
#
# COMPACT_ATOMS: atom_id res chain seq x y z
N MET A 1 -10.82 30.41 -20.96
CA MET A 1 -10.09 29.18 -20.70
C MET A 1 -9.26 29.39 -19.43
N GLY A 2 -9.80 29.07 -18.29
CA GLY A 2 -9.15 29.22 -16.99
C GLY A 2 -8.54 27.88 -16.55
N PRO A 3 -7.48 27.88 -15.75
CA PRO A 3 -6.80 26.64 -15.34
C PRO A 3 -7.67 25.86 -14.34
N TYR A 4 -7.91 24.61 -14.63
CA TYR A 4 -8.50 23.64 -13.70
C TYR A 4 -7.50 23.41 -12.56
N SER A 5 -7.81 23.95 -11.39
CA SER A 5 -7.17 23.54 -10.14
C SER A 5 -7.81 22.22 -9.71
N ALA A 6 -7.14 21.11 -9.95
CA ALA A 6 -7.50 19.84 -9.34
C ALA A 6 -7.24 19.93 -7.83
N PRO A 7 -8.17 19.51 -6.94
CA PRO A 7 -7.91 19.43 -5.53
C PRO A 7 -6.87 18.32 -5.29
N GLY A 8 -5.72 18.69 -4.73
CA GLY A 8 -4.66 17.77 -4.37
C GLY A 8 -5.14 16.77 -3.30
N HIS A 9 -5.44 15.56 -3.71
CA HIS A 9 -5.70 14.45 -2.80
C HIS A 9 -4.41 13.66 -2.61
N ALA A 10 -3.74 13.88 -1.48
CA ALA A 10 -2.71 12.95 -1.03
C ALA A 10 -3.35 11.56 -0.82
N PRO A 11 -2.71 10.45 -1.24
CA PRO A 11 -3.21 9.10 -0.99
C PRO A 11 -3.46 8.88 0.50
N CYS A 12 -4.40 8.01 0.86
CA CYS A 12 -4.74 7.69 2.25
C CYS A 12 -3.49 7.34 3.07
N GLY A 13 -2.51 6.70 2.46
CA GLY A 13 -1.20 6.42 3.03
C GLY A 13 -0.36 7.66 3.39
N LEU A 14 -0.67 8.86 2.89
CA LEU A 14 0.10 10.09 3.16
C LEU A 14 -0.59 11.05 4.14
N ASN A 15 -1.83 10.78 4.55
CA ASN A 15 -2.54 11.63 5.51
C ASN A 15 -3.41 10.81 6.46
N PRO A 16 -2.95 10.54 7.71
CA PRO A 16 -3.71 9.76 8.69
C PRO A 16 -5.07 10.38 9.05
N SER A 17 -5.27 11.68 8.86
CA SER A 17 -6.56 12.34 9.09
C SER A 17 -7.60 12.07 8.00
N ARG A 18 -7.21 11.40 6.90
CA ARG A 18 -8.10 11.01 5.79
C ARG A 18 -8.40 9.51 5.74
N CYS A 19 -7.85 8.70 6.65
CA CYS A 19 -8.27 7.32 6.84
C CYS A 19 -9.59 7.34 7.64
N PRO A 20 -10.76 7.14 7.04
CA PRO A 20 -12.00 7.04 7.81
C PRO A 20 -11.98 5.74 8.59
N GLY A 21 -12.12 5.83 9.92
CA GLY A 21 -12.56 4.68 10.71
C GLY A 21 -11.63 4.12 11.76
N LEU A 22 -10.92 4.95 12.53
CA LEU A 22 -10.29 4.51 13.79
C LEU A 22 -10.76 5.31 15.02
N ALA A 23 -11.85 6.08 14.92
CA ALA A 23 -12.58 6.56 16.09
C ALA A 23 -13.63 5.50 16.44
N GLY A 24 -13.47 4.88 17.61
CA GLY A 24 -14.42 3.89 18.11
C GLY A 24 -15.83 4.49 18.25
N GLU A 25 -16.66 4.25 17.27
CA GLU A 25 -18.09 4.37 17.41
C GLU A 25 -18.66 2.99 17.76
N ASN A 26 -19.41 2.95 18.84
CA ASN A 26 -20.13 1.78 19.33
C ASN A 26 -20.81 1.04 18.17
N ALA A 27 -20.50 -0.24 18.03
CA ALA A 27 -21.13 -1.15 17.10
C ALA A 27 -22.65 -1.24 17.38
N ALA A 28 -23.42 -0.34 16.78
CA ALA A 28 -24.82 -0.61 16.52
C ALA A 28 -24.86 -1.65 15.41
N VAL A 29 -25.57 -2.76 15.60
CA VAL A 29 -25.87 -3.75 14.58
C VAL A 29 -26.50 -3.03 13.39
N VAL A 30 -25.71 -2.65 12.42
CA VAL A 30 -26.19 -2.07 11.17
C VAL A 30 -26.73 -3.23 10.34
N THR A 31 -28.05 -3.35 10.34
CA THR A 31 -28.73 -4.18 9.32
C THR A 31 -28.24 -3.71 7.97
N SER A 32 -27.59 -4.61 7.22
CA SER A 32 -27.04 -4.36 5.88
C SER A 32 -28.00 -3.54 5.03
N PRO A 33 -27.57 -2.42 4.44
CA PRO A 33 -28.39 -1.77 3.46
C PRO A 33 -28.52 -2.72 2.28
N ALA A 34 -29.73 -3.18 2.03
CA ALA A 34 -30.05 -3.85 0.78
C ALA A 34 -29.62 -2.93 -0.36
N LEU A 35 -29.04 -3.49 -1.44
CA LEU A 35 -28.76 -2.72 -2.64
C LEU A 35 -30.02 -1.99 -3.08
N SER A 36 -29.89 -0.75 -3.50
CA SER A 36 -30.99 -0.08 -4.18
C SER A 36 -31.33 -0.79 -5.49
N ALA A 37 -32.56 -0.62 -5.96
CA ALA A 37 -32.97 -1.17 -7.26
C ALA A 37 -32.07 -0.66 -8.42
N ALA A 38 -31.58 0.59 -8.32
CA ALA A 38 -30.67 1.18 -9.30
C ALA A 38 -29.29 0.48 -9.28
N GLU A 39 -28.71 0.25 -8.11
CA GLU A 39 -27.42 -0.46 -7.97
C GLU A 39 -27.54 -1.92 -8.45
N THR A 40 -28.61 -2.60 -8.10
CA THR A 40 -28.88 -3.96 -8.58
C THR A 40 -29.01 -4.00 -10.10
N GLY A 41 -29.77 -3.08 -10.68
CA GLY A 41 -29.95 -3.00 -12.14
C GLY A 41 -28.63 -2.69 -12.87
N ALA A 42 -27.82 -1.76 -12.36
CA ALA A 42 -26.51 -1.46 -12.92
C ALA A 42 -25.55 -2.68 -12.85
N ALA A 43 -25.51 -3.37 -11.71
CA ALA A 43 -24.70 -4.58 -11.55
C ALA A 43 -25.14 -5.69 -12.52
N GLU A 44 -26.45 -5.95 -12.62
CA GLU A 44 -27.00 -6.95 -13.55
C GLU A 44 -26.73 -6.60 -15.02
N ALA A 45 -26.82 -5.32 -15.39
CA ALA A 45 -26.50 -4.85 -16.74
C ALA A 45 -25.01 -5.08 -17.09
N LEU A 46 -24.10 -4.84 -16.15
CA LEU A 46 -22.67 -5.12 -16.31
C LEU A 46 -22.43 -6.65 -16.43
N LEU A 47 -23.03 -7.45 -15.55
CA LEU A 47 -22.86 -8.89 -15.54
C LEU A 47 -23.46 -9.57 -16.80
N ALA A 48 -24.54 -9.01 -17.33
CA ALA A 48 -25.13 -9.50 -18.58
C ALA A 48 -24.18 -9.35 -19.78
N ARG A 49 -23.29 -8.38 -19.77
CA ARG A 49 -22.23 -8.23 -20.81
C ARG A 49 -21.17 -9.33 -20.73
N VAL A 50 -20.92 -9.86 -19.53
CA VAL A 50 -19.88 -10.89 -19.30
C VAL A 50 -20.46 -12.30 -19.50
N TRP A 51 -21.66 -12.57 -18.97
CA TRP A 51 -22.23 -13.92 -18.91
C TRP A 51 -23.55 -14.10 -19.63
N GLY A 52 -24.00 -13.07 -20.32
CA GLY A 52 -25.23 -13.11 -21.11
C GLY A 52 -26.48 -12.61 -20.36
N PRO A 53 -27.55 -12.35 -21.12
CA PRO A 53 -28.81 -11.86 -20.57
C PRO A 53 -29.43 -12.89 -19.59
N GLY A 54 -30.11 -12.38 -18.56
CA GLY A 54 -30.71 -13.20 -17.51
C GLY A 54 -29.79 -13.47 -16.30
N THR A 55 -28.58 -12.95 -16.30
CA THR A 55 -27.74 -12.95 -15.09
C THR A 55 -28.40 -12.05 -14.05
N SER A 56 -28.82 -12.63 -12.92
CA SER A 56 -29.52 -11.89 -11.86
C SER A 56 -28.87 -12.06 -10.49
N VAL A 57 -28.94 -10.99 -9.71
CA VAL A 57 -28.48 -10.95 -8.30
C VAL A 57 -29.59 -11.53 -7.43
N ARG A 58 -29.28 -12.56 -6.63
CA ARG A 58 -30.20 -13.18 -5.66
C ARG A 58 -30.06 -12.63 -4.26
N ALA A 59 -28.82 -12.34 -3.85
CA ALA A 59 -28.52 -11.82 -2.52
C ALA A 59 -27.28 -10.94 -2.58
N ALA A 60 -27.16 -10.03 -1.62
CA ALA A 60 -26.01 -9.18 -1.43
C ALA A 60 -25.57 -9.29 0.03
N GLU A 61 -24.29 -9.53 0.26
CA GLU A 61 -23.68 -9.72 1.56
C GLU A 61 -22.53 -8.71 1.72
N PRO A 62 -22.53 -7.85 2.76
CA PRO A 62 -21.39 -6.97 3.01
C PRO A 62 -20.15 -7.78 3.27
N ILE A 63 -19.04 -7.33 2.68
CA ILE A 63 -17.71 -7.86 3.01
C ILE A 63 -17.14 -6.93 4.07
N TRP A 64 -16.91 -7.45 5.27
CA TRP A 64 -16.60 -6.71 6.48
C TRP A 64 -17.74 -5.74 6.85
N ASP A 65 -17.62 -5.01 7.94
CA ASP A 65 -18.59 -3.96 8.34
C ASP A 65 -18.55 -2.72 7.42
N ARG A 66 -18.09 -2.89 6.17
CA ARG A 66 -17.98 -1.82 5.18
C ARG A 66 -19.14 -1.90 4.20
N THR A 67 -20.03 -0.92 4.25
CA THR A 67 -21.23 -0.85 3.40
C THR A 67 -20.95 -0.64 1.91
N HIS A 68 -19.70 -0.33 1.54
CA HIS A 68 -19.29 -0.04 0.17
C HIS A 68 -18.62 -1.21 -0.57
N VAL A 69 -18.37 -2.35 0.11
CA VAL A 69 -17.86 -3.57 -0.53
C VAL A 69 -18.85 -4.71 -0.24
N VAL A 70 -19.41 -5.27 -1.28
CA VAL A 70 -20.52 -6.23 -1.18
C VAL A 70 -20.24 -7.45 -2.05
N ARG A 71 -20.41 -8.65 -1.50
CA ARG A 71 -20.47 -9.89 -2.28
C ARG A 71 -21.87 -10.06 -2.86
N LEU A 72 -21.97 -10.18 -4.18
CA LEU A 72 -23.21 -10.46 -4.88
C LEU A 72 -23.29 -11.95 -5.19
N HIS A 73 -24.31 -12.63 -4.69
CA HIS A 73 -24.62 -14.01 -5.03
C HIS A 73 -25.57 -14.05 -6.23
N LEU A 74 -25.17 -14.76 -7.29
CA LEU A 74 -25.92 -14.82 -8.55
C LEU A 74 -26.77 -16.07 -8.63
N ALA A 75 -27.80 -16.02 -9.48
CA ALA A 75 -28.74 -17.14 -9.69
C ALA A 75 -28.06 -18.44 -10.11
N ALA A 76 -26.91 -18.36 -10.80
CA ALA A 76 -26.14 -19.52 -11.27
C ALA A 76 -25.19 -20.12 -10.23
N GLY A 77 -25.28 -19.74 -8.96
CA GLY A 77 -24.40 -20.21 -7.89
C GLY A 77 -23.00 -19.62 -7.91
N ARG A 78 -22.78 -18.57 -8.69
CA ARG A 78 -21.54 -17.78 -8.74
C ARG A 78 -21.63 -16.60 -7.79
N SER A 79 -20.48 -16.06 -7.40
CA SER A 79 -20.41 -14.79 -6.69
C SER A 79 -19.44 -13.83 -7.36
N VAL A 80 -19.66 -12.54 -7.13
CA VAL A 80 -18.77 -11.44 -7.55
C VAL A 80 -18.67 -10.43 -6.42
N VAL A 81 -17.60 -9.65 -6.40
CA VAL A 81 -17.49 -8.52 -5.47
C VAL A 81 -17.85 -7.23 -6.20
N MET A 82 -18.74 -6.48 -5.60
CA MET A 82 -19.09 -5.14 -6.01
C MET A 82 -18.49 -4.13 -5.03
N LYS A 83 -17.75 -3.18 -5.56
CA LYS A 83 -17.29 -2.00 -4.81
C LYS A 83 -18.11 -0.79 -5.24
N LYS A 84 -18.56 0.01 -4.27
CA LYS A 84 -19.18 1.30 -4.49
C LYS A 84 -18.13 2.38 -4.25
N ARG A 85 -17.95 3.25 -5.21
CA ARG A 85 -16.95 4.32 -5.17
C ARG A 85 -17.59 5.63 -5.60
N SER A 86 -17.29 6.71 -4.91
CA SER A 86 -17.63 8.06 -5.39
C SER A 86 -16.53 8.60 -6.30
N ASP A 87 -16.88 9.58 -7.14
CA ASP A 87 -15.90 10.35 -7.89
C ASP A 87 -14.89 10.99 -6.93
N GLY A 88 -13.60 10.72 -7.14
CA GLY A 88 -12.51 11.16 -6.28
C GLY A 88 -11.98 10.09 -5.30
N ASP A 89 -12.67 8.95 -5.15
CA ASP A 89 -12.26 7.84 -4.25
C ASP A 89 -11.43 6.76 -4.97
N GLY A 90 -10.65 7.13 -5.98
CA GLY A 90 -9.79 6.19 -6.69
C GLY A 90 -10.50 5.28 -7.70
N PHE A 91 -11.79 5.51 -8.01
CA PHE A 91 -12.55 4.73 -8.99
C PHE A 91 -11.82 4.57 -10.33
N GLY A 92 -11.39 5.69 -10.92
CA GLY A 92 -10.70 5.69 -12.21
C GLY A 92 -9.37 4.94 -12.18
N ALA A 93 -8.62 5.06 -11.08
CA ALA A 93 -7.35 4.38 -10.88
C ALA A 93 -7.55 2.87 -10.76
N GLU A 94 -8.49 2.42 -9.91
CA GLU A 94 -8.78 1.00 -9.72
C GLU A 94 -9.28 0.34 -11.02
N VAL A 95 -10.21 0.97 -11.72
CA VAL A 95 -10.72 0.45 -13.01
C VAL A 95 -9.61 0.36 -14.04
N ALA A 96 -8.79 1.40 -14.19
CA ALA A 96 -7.70 1.41 -15.17
C ALA A 96 -6.62 0.35 -14.86
N ALA A 97 -6.27 0.18 -13.57
CA ALA A 97 -5.30 -0.83 -13.15
C ALA A 97 -5.80 -2.25 -13.38
N LEU A 98 -7.03 -2.55 -12.96
CA LEU A 98 -7.62 -3.89 -13.13
C LEU A 98 -7.87 -4.22 -14.61
N GLU A 99 -8.31 -3.23 -15.42
CA GLU A 99 -8.44 -3.42 -16.87
C GLU A 99 -7.09 -3.76 -17.50
N TYR A 100 -6.04 -3.05 -17.10
CA TYR A 100 -4.68 -3.30 -17.55
C TYR A 100 -4.22 -4.70 -17.13
N LEU A 101 -4.40 -5.09 -15.88
CA LEU A 101 -4.02 -6.39 -15.33
C LEU A 101 -4.85 -7.56 -15.88
N ASN A 102 -6.04 -7.32 -16.44
CA ASN A 102 -6.79 -8.35 -17.17
C ASN A 102 -6.02 -8.91 -18.38
N GLY A 103 -5.05 -8.18 -18.90
CA GLY A 103 -4.15 -8.63 -19.97
C GLY A 103 -2.97 -9.49 -19.50
N MET A 104 -2.78 -9.65 -18.20
CA MET A 104 -1.66 -10.40 -17.64
C MET A 104 -1.89 -11.92 -17.78
N PRO A 105 -0.91 -12.69 -18.35
CA PRO A 105 -1.06 -14.14 -18.55
C PRO A 105 -1.26 -14.93 -17.25
N GLU A 106 -0.51 -14.58 -16.21
CA GLU A 106 -0.66 -15.15 -14.87
C GLU A 106 -1.34 -14.09 -13.98
N PRO A 107 -2.62 -14.23 -13.65
CA PRO A 107 -3.35 -13.21 -12.92
C PRO A 107 -2.83 -13.09 -11.47
N VAL A 108 -2.44 -11.89 -11.09
CA VAL A 108 -2.05 -11.52 -9.72
C VAL A 108 -3.09 -10.66 -9.02
N ALA A 109 -4.16 -10.29 -9.72
CA ALA A 109 -5.26 -9.47 -9.22
C ALA A 109 -6.61 -10.09 -9.58
N PRO A 110 -7.71 -9.75 -8.90
CA PRO A 110 -9.04 -10.15 -9.34
C PRO A 110 -9.32 -9.57 -10.72
N ARG A 111 -10.03 -10.32 -11.57
CA ARG A 111 -10.45 -9.83 -12.87
C ARG A 111 -11.47 -8.70 -12.71
N LEU A 112 -11.27 -7.61 -13.45
CA LEU A 112 -12.32 -6.63 -13.66
C LEU A 112 -13.41 -7.26 -14.56
N LEU A 113 -14.64 -7.32 -14.06
CA LEU A 113 -15.79 -7.82 -14.79
C LEU A 113 -16.56 -6.68 -15.46
N GLY A 114 -16.51 -5.49 -14.89
CA GLY A 114 -17.10 -4.29 -15.45
C GLY A 114 -17.10 -3.14 -14.47
N ALA A 115 -17.34 -1.94 -14.98
CA ALA A 115 -17.50 -0.74 -14.19
C ALA A 115 -18.57 0.18 -14.78
N ASP A 116 -19.23 0.92 -13.91
CA ASP A 116 -20.22 1.94 -14.26
C ASP A 116 -19.89 3.20 -13.46
N ALA A 117 -19.40 4.22 -14.16
CA ALA A 117 -18.95 5.46 -13.54
C ALA A 117 -20.14 6.31 -13.03
N ASP A 118 -21.28 6.27 -13.72
CA ASP A 118 -22.47 7.04 -13.34
C ASP A 118 -23.09 6.46 -12.05
N ALA A 119 -23.04 5.13 -11.91
CA ALA A 119 -23.49 4.43 -10.71
C ALA A 119 -22.40 4.33 -9.62
N GLY A 120 -21.14 4.66 -9.90
CA GLY A 120 -20.02 4.50 -9.00
C GLY A 120 -19.73 3.04 -8.63
N ILE A 121 -19.94 2.10 -9.58
CA ILE A 121 -19.85 0.65 -9.32
C ILE A 121 -18.67 0.05 -10.06
N VAL A 122 -17.85 -0.73 -9.34
CA VAL A 122 -16.82 -1.62 -9.89
C VAL A 122 -17.18 -3.05 -9.55
N LEU A 123 -17.26 -3.93 -10.56
CA LEU A 123 -17.47 -5.37 -10.39
C LEU A 123 -16.18 -6.13 -10.67
N ILE A 124 -15.76 -6.93 -9.72
CA ILE A 124 -14.54 -7.76 -9.80
C ILE A 124 -14.84 -9.21 -9.47
N GLU A 125 -13.95 -10.09 -9.89
CA GLU A 125 -13.91 -11.49 -9.51
C GLU A 125 -13.98 -11.63 -7.99
N ASP A 126 -14.84 -12.52 -7.48
CA ASP A 126 -14.80 -12.91 -6.07
C ASP A 126 -13.70 -13.96 -5.89
N LEU A 127 -12.68 -13.60 -5.15
CA LEU A 127 -11.55 -14.49 -4.85
C LEU A 127 -11.92 -15.59 -3.84
N GLY A 128 -13.13 -15.53 -3.28
CA GLY A 128 -13.58 -16.45 -2.25
C GLY A 128 -12.94 -16.22 -0.88
N PRO A 129 -13.18 -17.15 0.05
CA PRO A 129 -12.53 -17.12 1.36
C PRO A 129 -11.04 -17.44 1.23
N GLY A 130 -10.25 -16.89 2.12
CA GLY A 130 -8.82 -17.14 2.21
C GLY A 130 -8.14 -16.09 3.07
N PRO A 131 -7.03 -16.41 3.72
CA PRO A 131 -6.33 -15.47 4.58
C PRO A 131 -5.63 -14.38 3.77
N SER A 132 -5.44 -13.24 4.41
CA SER A 132 -4.55 -12.18 3.97
C SER A 132 -3.13 -12.38 4.50
N LEU A 133 -2.18 -11.56 4.04
CA LEU A 133 -0.85 -11.52 4.68
C LEU A 133 -0.94 -10.91 6.09
N ALA A 134 -1.91 -10.02 6.36
CA ALA A 134 -2.14 -9.50 7.70
C ALA A 134 -2.55 -10.61 8.67
N ASP A 135 -3.44 -11.53 8.25
CA ASP A 135 -3.79 -12.70 9.07
C ASP A 135 -2.56 -13.54 9.39
N SER A 136 -1.73 -13.83 8.39
CA SER A 136 -0.51 -14.60 8.58
C SER A 136 0.46 -13.94 9.57
N LEU A 137 0.63 -12.62 9.51
CA LEU A 137 1.50 -11.85 10.39
C LEU A 137 0.97 -11.79 11.83
N LEU A 138 -0.35 -11.66 12.00
CA LEU A 138 -1.00 -11.43 13.29
C LEU A 138 -1.39 -12.73 14.01
N THR A 139 -1.79 -13.77 13.28
CA THR A 139 -2.34 -15.02 13.86
C THR A 139 -1.62 -16.28 13.39
N GLY A 140 -0.83 -16.22 12.31
CA GLY A 140 -0.12 -17.35 11.74
C GLY A 140 1.10 -17.80 12.54
N ASP A 141 1.80 -18.78 12.01
CA ASP A 141 3.10 -19.20 12.48
C ASP A 141 4.24 -18.67 11.59
N ARG A 142 5.48 -18.81 12.07
CA ARG A 142 6.67 -18.31 11.39
C ARG A 142 6.88 -18.93 9.99
N SER A 143 6.54 -20.22 9.81
CA SER A 143 6.72 -20.91 8.52
C SER A 143 5.71 -20.39 7.51
N ARG A 144 4.46 -20.20 7.95
CA ARG A 144 3.39 -19.61 7.17
C ARG A 144 3.73 -18.19 6.71
N VAL A 145 4.12 -17.31 7.64
CA VAL A 145 4.53 -15.94 7.31
C VAL A 145 5.63 -15.90 6.25
N ARG A 146 6.63 -16.79 6.36
CA ARG A 146 7.71 -16.85 5.37
C ARG A 146 7.21 -17.24 3.98
N ALA A 147 6.35 -18.25 3.89
CA ALA A 147 5.79 -18.71 2.63
C ALA A 147 4.89 -17.63 2.00
N ASP A 148 4.00 -17.07 2.79
CA ASP A 148 3.03 -16.06 2.34
C ASP A 148 3.74 -14.76 1.94
N LEU A 149 4.76 -14.32 2.68
CA LEU A 149 5.54 -13.14 2.34
C LEU A 149 6.35 -13.33 1.03
N VAL A 150 6.87 -14.53 0.79
CA VAL A 150 7.53 -14.87 -0.48
C VAL A 150 6.50 -14.84 -1.62
N SER A 151 5.33 -15.48 -1.45
CA SER A 151 4.26 -15.49 -2.46
C SER A 151 3.74 -14.08 -2.76
N TYR A 152 3.59 -13.22 -1.74
CA TYR A 152 3.27 -11.80 -1.89
C TYR A 152 4.33 -11.07 -2.72
N ALA A 153 5.60 -11.25 -2.39
CA ALA A 153 6.71 -10.60 -3.09
C ALA A 153 6.83 -11.06 -4.55
N GLU A 154 6.56 -12.35 -4.81
CA GLU A 154 6.49 -12.89 -6.18
C GLU A 154 5.34 -12.30 -6.98
N ALA A 155 4.15 -12.16 -6.39
CA ALA A 155 2.99 -11.56 -7.07
C ALA A 155 3.24 -10.09 -7.39
N LEU A 156 3.78 -9.32 -6.44
CA LEU A 156 4.15 -7.92 -6.64
C LEU A 156 5.25 -7.78 -7.71
N GLY A 157 6.28 -8.62 -7.64
CA GLY A 157 7.36 -8.66 -8.63
C GLY A 157 6.87 -9.05 -10.02
N ALA A 158 5.94 -10.00 -10.13
CA ALA A 158 5.35 -10.39 -11.41
C ALA A 158 4.52 -9.26 -12.03
N MET A 159 3.73 -8.53 -11.23
CA MET A 159 2.99 -7.35 -11.66
C MET A 159 3.92 -6.27 -12.22
N HIS A 160 4.96 -5.94 -11.47
CA HIS A 160 5.94 -4.94 -11.87
C HIS A 160 6.72 -5.35 -13.11
N ALA A 161 7.25 -6.58 -13.13
CA ALA A 161 8.00 -7.11 -14.25
C ALA A 161 7.18 -7.09 -15.56
N TRP A 162 5.93 -7.54 -15.48
CA TRP A 162 5.04 -7.54 -16.62
C TRP A 162 4.73 -6.11 -17.08
N SER A 163 4.35 -5.22 -16.18
CA SER A 163 3.98 -3.84 -16.53
C SER A 163 5.13 -3.03 -17.09
N MET A 164 6.36 -3.21 -16.61
CA MET A 164 7.55 -2.55 -17.15
C MET A 164 7.86 -2.99 -18.60
N GLY A 165 7.44 -4.18 -19.00
CA GLY A 165 7.57 -4.69 -20.36
C GLY A 165 6.42 -4.32 -21.31
N GLN A 166 5.39 -3.61 -20.82
CA GLN A 166 4.21 -3.25 -21.60
C GLN A 166 4.06 -1.73 -21.76
N PRO A 167 3.34 -1.26 -22.79
CA PRO A 167 2.96 0.14 -22.88
C PRO A 167 2.09 0.57 -21.69
N ARG A 168 2.29 1.81 -21.21
CA ARG A 168 1.43 2.41 -20.19
C ARG A 168 -0.03 2.44 -20.64
N HIS A 169 -0.94 2.02 -19.76
CA HIS A 169 -2.37 2.21 -20.00
C HIS A 169 -2.73 3.71 -19.97
N PRO A 170 -3.48 4.21 -20.98
CA PRO A 170 -3.70 5.66 -21.15
C PRO A 170 -4.46 6.33 -20.00
N ARG A 171 -5.27 5.57 -19.26
CA ARG A 171 -6.04 6.08 -18.11
C ARG A 171 -5.31 6.00 -16.77
N LEU A 172 -4.13 5.36 -16.70
CA LEU A 172 -3.33 5.34 -15.46
C LEU A 172 -2.69 6.71 -15.26
N GLY A 173 -3.02 7.35 -14.14
CA GLY A 173 -2.40 8.58 -13.68
C GLY A 173 -0.94 8.38 -13.25
N THR A 174 -0.29 9.46 -12.83
CA THR A 174 1.01 9.40 -12.15
C THR A 174 0.76 9.34 -10.65
N PRO A 175 1.41 8.43 -9.90
CA PRO A 175 1.31 8.42 -8.45
C PRO A 175 1.78 9.76 -7.86
N PRO A 176 1.18 10.24 -6.77
CA PRO A 176 1.44 11.58 -6.22
C PRO A 176 2.78 11.70 -5.46
N TRP A 177 3.62 10.68 -5.48
CA TRP A 177 4.84 10.62 -4.67
C TRP A 177 5.86 11.73 -4.93
N PRO A 178 6.18 12.13 -6.19
CA PRO A 178 7.10 13.24 -6.42
C PRO A 178 6.60 14.56 -5.83
N ASP A 179 5.29 14.82 -5.96
CA ASP A 179 4.64 16.01 -5.41
C ASP A 179 4.61 15.95 -3.88
N ALA A 180 4.27 14.80 -3.29
CA ALA A 180 4.28 14.60 -1.85
C ALA A 180 5.67 14.80 -1.22
N VAL A 181 6.74 14.41 -1.91
CA VAL A 181 8.12 14.70 -1.47
C VAL A 181 8.40 16.21 -1.50
N ALA A 182 7.97 16.90 -2.55
CA ALA A 182 8.17 18.34 -2.67
C ALA A 182 7.38 19.11 -1.59
N GLU A 183 6.13 18.72 -1.33
CA GLU A 183 5.27 19.30 -0.30
C GLU A 183 5.82 19.05 1.12
N GLY A 184 6.23 17.82 1.42
CA GLY A 184 6.73 17.44 2.74
C GLY A 184 8.12 17.97 3.09
N LYS A 185 8.92 18.40 2.08
CA LYS A 185 10.30 18.86 2.24
C LYS A 185 10.44 19.95 3.30
N GLY A 186 9.60 20.98 3.23
CA GLY A 186 9.68 22.15 4.14
C GLY A 186 9.49 21.72 5.60
N ALA A 187 8.47 20.94 5.88
CA ALA A 187 8.15 20.45 7.23
C ALA A 187 9.22 19.48 7.75
N PHE A 188 9.72 18.57 6.90
CA PHE A 188 10.80 17.65 7.26
C PHE A 188 12.08 18.39 7.68
N LEU A 189 12.52 19.36 6.86
CA LEU A 189 13.69 20.16 7.19
C LEU A 189 13.46 21.07 8.41
N GLY A 190 12.28 21.65 8.56
CA GLY A 190 11.87 22.45 9.71
C GLY A 190 11.93 21.65 11.02
N ALA A 191 11.42 20.40 11.00
CA ALA A 191 11.53 19.50 12.15
C ALA A 191 12.99 19.19 12.52
N ALA A 192 13.85 19.00 11.52
CA ALA A 192 15.27 18.77 11.75
C ALA A 192 15.98 20.00 12.36
N VAL A 193 15.67 21.20 11.84
CA VAL A 193 16.20 22.47 12.39
C VAL A 193 15.76 22.67 13.84
N SER A 194 14.51 22.37 14.18
CA SER A 194 14.01 22.49 15.57
C SER A 194 14.75 21.59 16.56
N LEU A 195 15.37 20.53 16.06
CA LEU A 195 16.22 19.61 16.81
C LEU A 195 17.72 19.97 16.72
N GLY A 196 18.06 21.12 16.16
CA GLY A 196 19.45 21.61 16.05
C GLY A 196 20.31 20.88 15.02
N LEU A 197 19.72 20.37 13.95
CA LEU A 197 20.41 19.66 12.88
C LEU A 197 20.61 20.56 11.66
N ALA A 198 21.79 20.42 10.99
CA ALA A 198 22.08 21.13 9.74
C ALA A 198 21.38 20.46 8.56
N THR A 199 20.77 21.26 7.67
CA THR A 199 19.85 20.75 6.62
C THR A 199 20.29 21.05 5.18
N VAL A 200 21.34 21.90 4.99
CA VAL A 200 21.70 22.42 3.65
C VAL A 200 21.98 21.30 2.64
N ALA A 201 22.86 20.35 2.98
CA ALA A 201 23.20 19.24 2.09
C ALA A 201 22.00 18.34 1.79
N ALA A 202 21.19 18.04 2.81
CA ALA A 202 19.98 17.23 2.65
C ALA A 202 18.93 17.90 1.77
N GLY A 203 18.80 19.22 1.84
CA GLY A 203 17.82 19.97 1.05
C GLY A 203 17.98 19.78 -0.46
N THR A 204 19.23 19.80 -0.97
CA THR A 204 19.52 19.54 -2.39
C THR A 204 19.28 18.07 -2.75
N GLU A 205 19.63 17.13 -1.86
CA GLU A 205 19.44 15.70 -2.13
C GLU A 205 17.95 15.29 -2.11
N ILE A 206 17.11 15.99 -1.35
CA ILE A 206 15.65 15.79 -1.39
C ILE A 206 15.09 16.14 -2.79
N ASP A 207 15.57 17.20 -3.43
CA ASP A 207 15.16 17.52 -4.80
C ASP A 207 15.57 16.42 -5.79
N GLN A 208 16.71 15.78 -5.56
CA GLN A 208 17.15 14.63 -6.35
C GLN A 208 16.25 13.40 -6.17
N LEU A 209 15.64 13.20 -4.98
CA LEU A 209 14.66 12.11 -4.79
C LEU A 209 13.50 12.21 -5.78
N SER A 210 12.89 13.39 -5.91
CA SER A 210 11.77 13.62 -6.84
C SER A 210 12.20 13.38 -8.30
N LEU A 211 13.41 13.79 -8.68
CA LEU A 211 13.93 13.55 -10.01
C LEU A 211 14.11 12.05 -10.29
N LEU A 212 14.68 11.29 -9.34
CA LEU A 212 14.88 9.85 -9.49
C LEU A 212 13.57 9.07 -9.52
N LEU A 213 12.55 9.49 -8.76
CA LEU A 213 11.22 8.89 -8.82
C LEU A 213 10.50 9.15 -10.16
N ASN A 214 10.90 10.19 -10.88
CA ASN A 214 10.41 10.52 -12.23
C ASN A 214 11.22 9.86 -13.35
N GLU A 215 12.36 9.22 -13.05
CA GLU A 215 13.13 8.48 -14.06
C GLU A 215 12.36 7.25 -14.53
N THR A 216 12.15 7.14 -15.84
CA THR A 216 11.27 6.12 -16.42
C THR A 216 11.84 4.70 -16.45
N ARG A 217 13.12 4.51 -16.13
CA ARG A 217 13.79 3.21 -16.18
C ARG A 217 13.09 2.10 -15.39
N TYR A 218 12.55 2.43 -14.23
CA TYR A 218 11.84 1.50 -13.35
C TYR A 218 10.38 1.89 -13.20
N HIS A 219 9.78 2.47 -14.24
CA HIS A 219 8.37 2.78 -14.26
C HIS A 219 7.53 1.59 -14.72
N GLY A 220 6.46 1.34 -14.02
CA GLY A 220 5.44 0.34 -14.29
C GLY A 220 4.15 0.68 -13.56
N LEU A 221 3.25 -0.28 -13.48
CA LEU A 221 2.07 -0.16 -12.65
C LEU A 221 2.48 -0.21 -11.18
N VAL A 222 2.22 0.86 -10.46
CA VAL A 222 2.39 0.95 -8.99
C VAL A 222 1.02 0.73 -8.35
N HIS A 223 0.93 -0.11 -7.33
CA HIS A 223 -0.28 -0.30 -6.54
C HIS A 223 -0.60 0.93 -5.68
N GLY A 224 0.46 1.52 -5.12
CA GLY A 224 0.39 2.72 -4.29
C GLY A 224 0.11 2.47 -2.80
N ASP A 225 -0.54 1.36 -2.46
CA ASP A 225 -0.77 0.90 -1.09
C ASP A 225 -0.77 -0.64 -0.99
N PRO A 226 0.36 -1.34 -1.26
CA PRO A 226 0.44 -2.79 -1.24
C PRO A 226 0.51 -3.33 0.20
N CYS A 227 -0.50 -3.00 1.00
CA CYS A 227 -0.63 -3.40 2.40
C CYS A 227 -0.93 -4.91 2.55
N PRO A 228 -0.56 -5.53 3.68
CA PRO A 228 -0.80 -6.95 3.94
C PRO A 228 -2.27 -7.37 3.93
N ASP A 229 -3.20 -6.47 4.20
CA ASP A 229 -4.64 -6.68 4.14
C ASP A 229 -5.23 -6.50 2.74
N ASN A 230 -4.49 -5.89 1.80
CA ASN A 230 -4.85 -5.74 0.39
C ASN A 230 -4.44 -6.95 -0.47
N VAL A 231 -4.28 -8.11 0.15
CA VAL A 231 -3.98 -9.37 -0.55
C VAL A 231 -4.79 -10.52 0.01
N ARG A 232 -4.98 -11.55 -0.82
CA ARG A 232 -5.61 -12.82 -0.42
C ARG A 232 -4.84 -13.98 -1.02
N PHE A 233 -4.67 -15.04 -0.23
CA PHE A 233 -4.07 -16.28 -0.71
C PHE A 233 -5.16 -17.24 -1.18
N VAL A 234 -5.15 -17.53 -2.49
CA VAL A 234 -6.08 -18.44 -3.16
C VAL A 234 -5.25 -19.56 -3.77
N ASP A 235 -5.53 -20.81 -3.40
CA ASP A 235 -4.77 -21.99 -3.85
C ASP A 235 -3.25 -21.82 -3.69
N GLY A 236 -2.83 -21.23 -2.57
CA GLY A 236 -1.42 -20.96 -2.23
C GLY A 236 -0.76 -19.83 -3.03
N ARG A 237 -1.50 -19.10 -3.86
CA ARG A 237 -1.01 -17.95 -4.63
C ARG A 237 -1.54 -16.65 -4.09
N CYS A 238 -0.69 -15.63 -4.01
CA CYS A 238 -1.09 -14.29 -3.62
C CYS A 238 -1.86 -13.59 -4.76
N ARG A 239 -3.00 -13.01 -4.41
CA ARG A 239 -3.81 -12.13 -5.28
C ARG A 239 -3.91 -10.76 -4.60
N ILE A 240 -3.52 -9.71 -5.31
CA ILE A 240 -3.46 -8.32 -4.83
C ILE A 240 -4.72 -7.60 -5.29
N PHE A 241 -5.37 -6.84 -4.42
CA PHE A 241 -6.58 -6.08 -4.73
C PHE A 241 -6.54 -4.69 -4.09
N ASP A 242 -7.57 -3.86 -4.35
CA ASP A 242 -7.69 -2.49 -3.84
C ASP A 242 -6.73 -1.50 -4.49
N PHE A 243 -6.82 -1.41 -5.83
CA PHE A 243 -5.97 -0.57 -6.67
C PHE A 243 -6.37 0.92 -6.73
N GLU A 244 -7.08 1.44 -5.74
CA GLU A 244 -7.58 2.83 -5.71
C GLU A 244 -6.48 3.89 -5.72
N HIS A 245 -5.28 3.54 -5.26
CA HIS A 245 -4.11 4.42 -5.25
C HIS A 245 -3.11 4.12 -6.36
N SER A 246 -3.50 3.28 -7.31
CA SER A 246 -2.61 2.84 -8.39
C SER A 246 -2.31 3.94 -9.39
N GLY A 247 -1.18 3.78 -10.05
CA GLY A 247 -0.74 4.67 -11.10
C GLY A 247 0.46 4.14 -11.85
N TRP A 248 0.97 4.93 -12.78
CA TRP A 248 2.17 4.60 -13.54
C TRP A 248 3.37 5.39 -13.01
N GLY A 249 4.32 4.71 -12.39
CA GLY A 249 5.46 5.35 -11.75
C GLY A 249 6.55 4.38 -11.31
N ALA A 250 7.42 4.83 -10.41
CA ALA A 250 8.55 4.04 -9.92
C ALA A 250 8.06 2.85 -9.08
N VAL A 251 8.21 1.63 -9.61
CA VAL A 251 7.82 0.38 -8.93
C VAL A 251 8.59 0.14 -7.62
N THR A 252 9.69 0.84 -7.43
CA THR A 252 10.47 0.82 -6.19
C THR A 252 9.72 1.37 -4.98
N LEU A 253 8.67 2.19 -5.20
CA LEU A 253 7.80 2.68 -4.14
C LEU A 253 7.05 1.52 -3.46
N ASP A 254 6.42 0.65 -4.24
CA ASP A 254 5.77 -0.56 -3.72
C ASP A 254 6.79 -1.56 -3.17
N ALA A 255 7.90 -1.79 -3.88
CA ALA A 255 8.96 -2.70 -3.44
C ALA A 255 9.57 -2.28 -2.10
N SER A 256 9.56 -0.99 -1.78
CA SER A 256 10.07 -0.45 -0.52
C SER A 256 9.29 -0.92 0.71
N TYR A 257 8.04 -1.40 0.55
CA TYR A 257 7.24 -2.01 1.62
C TYR A 257 7.90 -3.24 2.25
N LEU A 258 8.75 -3.95 1.50
CA LEU A 258 9.53 -5.07 2.04
C LEU A 258 10.73 -4.61 2.88
N LEU A 259 11.20 -3.37 2.74
CA LEU A 259 12.36 -2.81 3.44
C LEU A 259 11.98 -1.82 4.55
N ALA A 260 10.91 -1.03 4.34
CA ALA A 260 10.26 -0.24 5.38
C ALA A 260 8.94 -0.95 5.71
N PRO A 261 8.92 -1.92 6.64
CA PRO A 261 7.91 -2.94 6.70
C PRO A 261 6.51 -2.36 6.76
N PHE A 262 5.82 -2.38 5.60
CA PHE A 262 4.45 -1.92 5.39
C PHE A 262 4.18 -0.53 5.97
N PRO A 263 4.84 0.52 5.47
CA PRO A 263 4.96 1.81 6.15
C PRO A 263 3.63 2.55 6.36
N SER A 264 2.66 2.40 5.44
CA SER A 264 1.33 3.00 5.51
C SER A 264 0.30 2.14 6.25
N CYS A 265 0.62 0.87 6.56
CA CYS A 265 -0.39 -0.10 6.96
C CYS A 265 -0.73 -0.01 8.44
N TRP A 266 -2.00 -0.22 8.77
CA TRP A 266 -2.47 -0.26 10.16
C TRP A 266 -1.81 -1.39 10.97
N CYS A 267 -1.52 -2.53 10.32
CA CYS A 267 -0.90 -3.71 10.93
C CYS A 267 0.64 -3.62 11.00
N PHE A 268 1.20 -2.44 11.22
CA PHE A 268 2.64 -2.20 11.27
C PHE A 268 3.31 -2.95 12.42
N GLY A 269 4.36 -3.71 12.12
CA GLY A 269 5.13 -4.47 13.10
C GLY A 269 6.55 -4.73 12.63
N ARG A 270 7.38 -5.32 13.48
CA ARG A 270 8.78 -5.58 13.15
C ARG A 270 8.91 -6.81 12.25
N LEU A 271 9.45 -6.61 11.05
CA LEU A 271 9.79 -7.65 10.10
C LEU A 271 11.31 -7.94 10.18
N PRO A 272 11.75 -9.07 10.76
CA PRO A 272 13.17 -9.41 10.83
C PRO A 272 13.79 -9.59 9.44
N ALA A 273 15.04 -9.16 9.26
CA ALA A 273 15.76 -9.31 7.98
C ALA A 273 15.81 -10.75 7.46
N SER A 274 15.87 -11.75 8.36
CA SER A 274 15.84 -13.17 8.01
C SER A 274 14.51 -13.64 7.40
N VAL A 275 13.45 -12.82 7.51
CA VAL A 275 12.14 -13.08 6.92
C VAL A 275 11.96 -12.19 5.68
N ALA A 276 12.37 -10.93 5.75
CA ALA A 276 12.26 -9.98 4.64
C ALA A 276 13.21 -10.31 3.46
N ALA A 277 14.43 -10.79 3.75
CA ALA A 277 15.42 -11.04 2.70
C ALA A 277 15.01 -12.11 1.67
N PRO A 278 14.44 -13.27 2.04
CA PRO A 278 13.90 -14.22 1.07
C PRO A 278 12.79 -13.64 0.20
N ALA A 279 11.89 -12.84 0.78
CA ALA A 279 10.83 -12.15 0.03
C ALA A 279 11.40 -11.15 -0.98
N MET A 280 12.36 -10.32 -0.57
CA MET A 280 13.05 -9.41 -1.49
C MET A 280 13.80 -10.16 -2.59
N SER A 281 14.42 -11.31 -2.29
CA SER A 281 15.06 -12.14 -3.31
C SER A 281 14.05 -12.71 -4.31
N ALA A 282 12.88 -13.14 -3.85
CA ALA A 282 11.80 -13.62 -4.71
C ALA A 282 11.26 -12.51 -5.62
N TYR A 283 11.03 -11.32 -5.07
CA TYR A 283 10.65 -10.13 -5.84
C TYR A 283 11.67 -9.82 -6.95
N ARG A 284 12.97 -9.71 -6.59
CA ARG A 284 14.06 -9.45 -7.55
C ARG A 284 14.14 -10.53 -8.61
N GLY A 285 14.00 -11.80 -8.21
CA GLY A 285 14.01 -12.93 -9.14
C GLY A 285 12.95 -12.85 -10.23
N ARG A 286 11.76 -12.29 -9.93
CA ARG A 286 10.71 -12.05 -10.94
C ARG A 286 11.12 -10.96 -11.94
N LEU A 287 11.76 -9.89 -11.46
CA LEU A 287 12.25 -8.81 -12.33
C LEU A 287 13.42 -9.29 -13.21
N GLU A 288 14.38 -10.00 -12.64
CA GLU A 288 15.54 -10.56 -13.34
C GLU A 288 15.12 -11.59 -14.40
N ALA A 289 14.15 -12.45 -14.09
CA ALA A 289 13.59 -13.41 -15.04
C ALA A 289 12.90 -12.74 -16.25
N ALA A 290 12.40 -11.50 -16.09
CA ALA A 290 11.87 -10.68 -17.17
C ALA A 290 12.95 -9.86 -17.90
N GLY A 291 14.22 -10.03 -17.58
CA GLY A 291 15.34 -9.32 -18.20
C GLY A 291 15.56 -7.89 -17.70
N ILE A 292 14.97 -7.52 -16.56
CA ILE A 292 15.14 -6.19 -15.97
C ILE A 292 16.48 -6.15 -15.23
N ASP A 293 17.31 -5.18 -15.60
CA ASP A 293 18.61 -4.97 -14.96
C ASP A 293 18.45 -4.34 -13.57
N LEU A 294 18.84 -5.09 -12.53
CA LEU A 294 18.84 -4.70 -11.12
C LEU A 294 20.24 -4.35 -10.60
N GLY A 295 21.07 -3.74 -11.46
CA GLY A 295 22.41 -3.26 -11.09
C GLY A 295 22.38 -2.09 -10.08
N PRO A 296 23.52 -1.37 -9.93
CA PRO A 296 23.66 -0.30 -8.93
C PRO A 296 22.57 0.79 -9.00
N SER A 297 22.02 1.08 -10.20
CA SER A 297 20.92 2.05 -10.35
C SER A 297 19.61 1.58 -9.70
N TRP A 298 19.37 0.28 -9.55
CA TRP A 298 18.25 -0.24 -8.78
C TRP A 298 18.38 0.11 -7.29
N ASP A 299 19.57 -0.08 -6.72
CA ASP A 299 19.81 0.23 -5.31
C ASP A 299 19.69 1.75 -5.03
N VAL A 300 20.07 2.59 -6.01
CA VAL A 300 19.81 4.04 -5.97
C VAL A 300 18.31 4.33 -5.96
N ALA A 301 17.54 3.74 -6.88
CA ALA A 301 16.10 3.95 -6.97
C ALA A 301 15.35 3.42 -5.72
N MET A 302 15.74 2.27 -5.18
CA MET A 302 15.20 1.74 -3.92
C MET A 302 15.51 2.65 -2.74
N THR A 303 16.73 3.23 -2.70
CA THR A 303 17.10 4.19 -1.64
C THR A 303 16.30 5.48 -1.79
N ALA A 304 16.07 5.96 -3.02
CA ALA A 304 15.22 7.11 -3.29
C ALA A 304 13.77 6.88 -2.82
N ALA A 305 13.19 5.70 -3.08
CA ALA A 305 11.86 5.35 -2.61
C ALA A 305 11.75 5.37 -1.08
N LEU A 306 12.75 4.82 -0.36
CA LEU A 306 12.81 4.90 1.11
C LEU A 306 13.01 6.33 1.62
N GLY A 307 13.75 7.17 0.87
CA GLY A 307 13.89 8.59 1.17
C GLY A 307 12.58 9.35 0.98
N ALA A 308 11.81 8.99 -0.05
CA ALA A 308 10.48 9.55 -0.29
C ALA A 308 9.54 9.32 0.91
N TRP A 309 9.55 8.13 1.49
CA TRP A 309 8.76 7.82 2.69
C TRP A 309 9.02 8.78 3.85
N ILE A 310 10.27 9.07 4.18
CA ILE A 310 10.58 9.95 5.31
C ILE A 310 10.28 11.43 5.00
N VAL A 311 10.39 11.85 3.75
CA VAL A 311 10.21 13.26 3.37
C VAL A 311 8.76 13.61 3.10
N ALA A 312 8.03 12.76 2.37
CA ALA A 312 6.60 12.96 2.07
C ALA A 312 5.74 13.06 3.34
N TRP A 313 6.18 12.46 4.44
CA TRP A 313 5.53 12.54 5.76
C TRP A 313 6.06 13.68 6.63
N GLY A 314 6.72 14.69 6.06
CA GLY A 314 7.32 15.80 6.80
C GLY A 314 6.35 16.48 7.78
N ASP A 315 5.11 16.74 7.38
CA ASP A 315 4.08 17.33 8.25
C ASP A 315 3.71 16.42 9.43
N ALA A 316 3.61 15.11 9.18
CA ALA A 316 3.37 14.15 10.25
C ALA A 316 4.54 14.11 11.22
N ILE A 317 5.79 14.18 10.72
CA ILE A 317 6.99 14.25 11.55
C ILE A 317 6.96 15.49 12.45
N ALA A 318 6.59 16.64 11.91
CA ALA A 318 6.44 17.86 12.70
C ALA A 318 5.41 17.71 13.83
N LYS A 319 4.26 17.06 13.55
CA LYS A 319 3.24 16.78 14.57
C LYS A 319 3.71 15.77 15.63
N VAL A 320 4.40 14.71 15.22
CA VAL A 320 4.90 13.65 16.12
C VAL A 320 5.88 14.17 17.17
N LEU A 321 6.55 15.30 16.92
CA LEU A 321 7.39 15.95 17.92
C LEU A 321 6.60 16.39 19.17
N THR A 322 5.33 16.71 19.03
CA THR A 322 4.45 17.17 20.11
C THR A 322 3.44 16.11 20.55
N GLU A 323 2.91 15.32 19.63
CA GLU A 323 1.85 14.35 19.87
C GLU A 323 2.16 13.01 19.19
N ASP A 324 1.98 11.91 19.91
CA ASP A 324 2.15 10.55 19.36
C ASP A 324 0.78 9.98 18.99
N ALA A 325 0.35 10.22 17.76
CA ALA A 325 -0.92 9.74 17.28
C ALA A 325 -0.94 8.21 17.12
N GLU A 326 -2.02 7.59 17.56
CA GLU A 326 -2.29 6.17 17.30
C GLU A 326 -2.59 5.94 15.82
N TRP A 327 -2.07 4.83 15.29
CA TRP A 327 -2.37 4.37 13.95
C TRP A 327 -2.29 2.83 13.88
N GLY A 328 -3.44 2.20 13.97
CA GLY A 328 -3.53 0.74 13.96
C GLY A 328 -2.82 0.10 15.16
N THR A 329 -1.93 -0.82 14.88
CA THR A 329 -1.22 -1.62 15.88
C THR A 329 -0.11 -0.89 16.64
N THR A 330 0.19 0.35 16.30
CA THR A 330 1.24 1.15 16.93
C THR A 330 0.99 2.65 16.77
N THR A 331 1.85 3.46 17.35
CA THR A 331 1.81 4.91 17.21
C THR A 331 2.78 5.39 16.13
N MET A 332 2.80 6.70 15.85
CA MET A 332 3.64 7.29 14.81
C MET A 332 5.13 7.33 15.16
N ARG A 333 5.51 7.42 16.44
CA ARG A 333 6.92 7.50 16.85
C ARG A 333 7.73 6.25 16.48
N PRO A 334 7.32 5.01 16.81
CA PRO A 334 8.01 3.79 16.35
C PRO A 334 8.08 3.66 14.83
N ARG A 335 7.03 4.09 14.10
CA ARG A 335 7.02 4.10 12.63
C ARG A 335 8.10 4.98 12.08
N LEU A 336 8.12 6.25 12.51
CA LEU A 336 9.12 7.23 12.06
C LEU A 336 10.55 6.75 12.32
N LEU A 337 10.84 6.25 13.52
CA LEU A 337 12.16 5.72 13.86
C LEU A 337 12.54 4.54 12.96
N THR A 338 11.56 3.71 12.57
CA THR A 338 11.78 2.58 11.65
C THR A 338 12.04 3.07 10.23
N TRP A 339 11.29 4.04 9.73
CA TRP A 339 11.52 4.61 8.39
C TRP A 339 12.89 5.27 8.27
N LEU A 340 13.26 6.10 9.25
CA LEU A 340 14.59 6.71 9.33
C LEU A 340 15.69 5.65 9.32
N ARG A 341 15.52 4.55 10.07
CA ARG A 341 16.48 3.43 10.09
C ARG A 341 16.54 2.72 8.73
N SER A 342 15.41 2.44 8.09
CA SER A 342 15.38 1.76 6.79
C SER A 342 16.09 2.57 5.73
N PHE A 343 15.80 3.88 5.65
CA PHE A 343 16.49 4.79 4.74
C PHE A 343 17.99 4.89 5.03
N THR A 344 18.39 5.17 6.27
CA THR A 344 19.82 5.33 6.62
C THR A 344 20.63 4.08 6.35
N SER A 345 20.02 2.90 6.54
CA SER A 345 20.65 1.61 6.22
C SER A 345 20.81 1.41 4.71
N ALA A 346 19.81 1.74 3.91
CA ALA A 346 19.86 1.64 2.45
C ALA A 346 20.88 2.64 1.86
N ALA A 347 20.82 3.91 2.28
CA ALA A 347 21.74 4.94 1.84
C ALA A 347 23.21 4.65 2.25
N GLY A 348 23.40 3.97 3.39
CA GLY A 348 24.73 3.51 3.81
C GLY A 348 25.28 2.38 2.93
N ARG A 349 24.44 1.47 2.45
CA ARG A 349 24.86 0.39 1.55
C ARG A 349 25.10 0.86 0.11
N SER A 350 24.21 1.70 -0.41
CA SER A 350 24.29 2.21 -1.78
C SER A 350 25.28 3.37 -1.96
N GLY A 351 25.68 4.02 -0.86
CA GLY A 351 26.61 5.17 -0.88
C GLY A 351 25.98 6.46 -1.41
N VAL A 352 24.65 6.51 -1.62
CA VAL A 352 23.93 7.68 -2.17
C VAL A 352 23.28 8.51 -1.07
N PHE A 353 22.97 9.77 -1.37
CA PHE A 353 22.33 10.74 -0.46
C PHE A 353 23.07 10.89 0.89
N PRO A 354 24.39 11.17 0.88
CA PRO A 354 25.19 11.25 2.11
C PRO A 354 24.70 12.35 3.07
N GLY A 355 24.27 13.50 2.57
CA GLY A 355 23.73 14.60 3.38
C GLY A 355 22.39 14.24 4.03
N LEU A 356 21.46 13.67 3.26
CA LEU A 356 20.17 13.22 3.79
C LEU A 356 20.34 12.03 4.75
N ARG A 357 21.29 11.13 4.47
CA ARG A 357 21.65 10.04 5.39
C ARG A 357 22.16 10.56 6.74
N VAL A 358 23.03 11.56 6.73
CA VAL A 358 23.54 12.20 7.96
C VAL A 358 22.38 12.86 8.71
N LEU A 359 21.52 13.62 8.03
CA LEU A 359 20.36 14.27 8.62
C LEU A 359 19.37 13.27 9.23
N ALA A 360 18.98 12.23 8.48
CA ALA A 360 18.07 11.20 8.94
C ALA A 360 18.67 10.38 10.10
N GLY A 361 19.98 10.14 10.09
CA GLY A 361 20.71 9.52 11.19
C GLY A 361 20.69 10.37 12.46
N GLY A 362 20.95 11.66 12.34
CA GLY A 362 20.88 12.61 13.45
C GLY A 362 19.46 12.78 14.01
N LEU A 363 18.45 12.83 13.12
CA LEU A 363 17.03 12.81 13.54
C LEU A 363 16.74 11.56 14.36
N ARG A 364 17.08 10.38 13.84
CA ARG A 364 16.83 9.11 14.52
C ARG A 364 17.51 9.06 15.89
N GLU A 365 18.76 9.51 16.00
CA GLU A 365 19.50 9.53 17.26
C GLU A 365 18.81 10.43 18.30
N ARG A 366 18.50 11.68 17.92
CA ARG A 366 17.83 12.64 18.79
C ARG A 366 16.44 12.18 19.23
N LEU A 367 15.67 11.63 18.28
CA LEU A 367 14.31 11.15 18.55
C LEU A 367 14.30 9.85 19.38
N SER A 368 15.25 8.93 19.15
CA SER A 368 15.38 7.74 19.99
C SER A 368 15.79 8.09 21.43
N ALA A 369 16.61 9.12 21.63
CA ALA A 369 16.95 9.59 22.97
C ALA A 369 15.77 10.28 23.67
N ARG A 370 14.91 10.96 22.90
CA ARG A 370 13.70 11.63 23.41
C ARG A 370 12.56 10.67 23.70
N TRP A 371 12.47 9.55 22.94
CA TRP A 371 11.39 8.54 23.02
C TRP A 371 11.98 7.13 23.19
N PRO A 372 12.60 6.83 24.32
CA PRO A 372 13.23 5.51 24.55
C PRO A 372 12.20 4.37 24.56
N GLU A 373 10.93 4.68 24.82
CA GLU A 373 9.80 3.74 24.80
C GLU A 373 9.26 3.45 23.38
N ALA A 374 9.60 4.28 22.38
CA ALA A 374 9.10 4.15 21.01
C ALA A 374 9.77 2.98 20.28
N VAL A 375 9.42 1.77 20.67
CA VAL A 375 9.95 0.52 20.11
C VAL A 375 8.91 -0.16 19.27
N ILE A 376 9.29 -0.57 18.05
CA ILE A 376 8.44 -1.38 17.20
C ILE A 376 8.28 -2.79 17.79
N ALA A 377 7.04 -3.23 18.00
CA ALA A 377 6.72 -4.56 18.49
C ALA A 377 6.92 -5.63 17.41
N ASP A 378 7.15 -6.88 17.82
CA ASP A 378 7.19 -8.03 16.92
C ASP A 378 5.78 -8.41 16.50
N TYR A 379 5.62 -8.82 15.24
CA TYR A 379 4.41 -9.56 14.85
C TYR A 379 4.31 -10.84 15.70
N PRO A 380 3.09 -11.21 16.17
CA PRO A 380 2.89 -12.41 16.99
C PRO A 380 3.53 -13.67 16.38
N ALA A 381 3.31 -13.87 15.07
CA ALA A 381 3.90 -14.99 14.33
C ALA A 381 5.44 -15.00 14.27
N LEU A 382 6.09 -13.87 14.52
CA LEU A 382 7.55 -13.70 14.46
C LEU A 382 8.16 -13.38 15.81
N ALA A 383 7.36 -13.34 16.87
CA ALA A 383 7.77 -12.95 18.21
C ALA A 383 8.95 -13.79 18.73
N ARG A 384 9.84 -13.12 19.46
CA ARG A 384 10.91 -13.75 20.22
C ARG A 384 10.48 -13.89 21.67
N PRO A 385 11.01 -14.88 22.41
CA PRO A 385 10.76 -14.97 23.83
C PRO A 385 11.02 -13.63 24.54
N GLY A 386 10.01 -13.13 25.27
CA GLY A 386 10.11 -11.89 26.04
C GLY A 386 10.07 -10.58 25.22
N SER A 387 9.86 -10.62 23.90
CA SER A 387 9.68 -9.38 23.10
C SER A 387 8.23 -8.86 23.24
N ALA A 388 8.08 -7.53 23.13
CA ALA A 388 6.76 -6.93 22.95
C ALA A 388 6.16 -7.39 21.61
N GLN A 389 4.87 -7.73 21.64
CA GLN A 389 4.11 -8.18 20.46
C GLN A 389 3.11 -7.13 20.05
N VAL A 390 2.84 -7.06 18.74
CA VAL A 390 1.73 -6.31 18.18
C VAL A 390 0.42 -6.81 18.80
N GLN A 391 -0.40 -5.91 19.27
CA GLN A 391 -1.76 -6.24 19.68
C GLN A 391 -2.64 -6.35 18.45
N VAL A 392 -3.36 -7.47 18.32
CA VAL A 392 -4.36 -7.62 17.26
C VAL A 392 -5.54 -6.74 17.61
N PRO A 393 -5.94 -5.77 16.79
CA PRO A 393 -7.07 -4.92 17.08
C PRO A 393 -8.38 -5.70 17.11
N ASP A 394 -9.30 -5.31 18.00
CA ASP A 394 -10.62 -5.95 18.14
C ASP A 394 -11.48 -5.88 16.87
N PHE A 395 -11.21 -4.89 16.00
CA PHE A 395 -11.91 -4.75 14.71
C PHE A 395 -11.39 -5.70 13.63
N TRP A 396 -10.26 -6.40 13.85
CA TRP A 396 -9.74 -7.38 12.91
C TRP A 396 -10.38 -8.73 13.18
N PRO A 397 -11.26 -9.25 12.31
CA PRO A 397 -11.91 -10.52 12.56
C PRO A 397 -10.87 -11.66 12.51
N PRO A 398 -10.89 -12.58 13.47
CA PRO A 398 -10.15 -13.82 13.32
C PRO A 398 -10.80 -14.64 12.22
N GLU A 399 -10.07 -14.84 11.13
CA GLU A 399 -10.39 -15.78 10.02
C GLU A 399 -11.81 -15.69 9.45
N VAL A 400 -11.96 -15.06 8.28
CA VAL A 400 -13.10 -15.25 7.38
C VAL A 400 -12.67 -16.07 6.17
#